data_86a68102de9880f9ef7290a36cf12d14
#
_entry.id   86a68102de9880f9ef7290a36cf12d14
#
_cell.length_a   1.000
_cell.length_b   1.000
_cell.length_c   1.000
_cell.angle_alpha   90.00
_cell.angle_beta   90.00
_cell.angle_gamma   90.00
#
_symmetry.space_group_name_H-M   'P 1'
#
loop_
_entity.id
_entity.type
_entity.pdbx_description
1 polymer ?
#
loop_
_entity_poly.entity_id
_entity_poly.type
_entity_poly.pdbx_seq_one_letter_code
_entity_poly.pdbx_strand_id
1 'polypeptide(L)'
;MSLRFNSFGTHVTIFDQHTRLLEREDPDIATEVVADLTDAGIEIKPETQLTQVKDNGEKVTLYYQQGDQSNTAEFDAVLVAVGRRPNINSLGLENTDIALTSRGAIQVDDHLRTTVQNVWALGDVNGGPMFTYVSLDDFRIIVDQLFDKGDRSTADRMVIPTASFLNPPLANVGLNERQAKSAGYDLQTFKLSVKAIPKARVLEDQRGLYKVSVDQKTHLILGATLYAAEAHETINLIALAMKAKLPYERLRDMIYTHPTMSEALNDLFKTPVVKS
;
A
#
# COMPACT_ATOMS: atom_id res chain seq x y z
N MET A 1 10.24 -0.73 -8.47
CA MET A 1 11.61 -0.98 -8.98
C MET A 1 11.58 -1.76 -10.29
N SER A 2 10.87 -2.90 -10.39
CA SER A 2 10.75 -3.71 -11.61
C SER A 2 10.43 -2.89 -12.86
N LEU A 3 9.37 -2.08 -12.85
CA LEU A 3 9.02 -1.18 -13.96
C LEU A 3 10.14 -0.21 -14.36
N ARG A 4 10.91 0.31 -13.39
CA ARG A 4 12.03 1.21 -13.70
C ARG A 4 13.15 0.50 -14.44
N PHE A 5 13.57 -0.69 -13.97
CA PHE A 5 14.58 -1.46 -14.68
C PHE A 5 14.08 -1.87 -16.08
N ASN A 6 12.83 -2.30 -16.17
CA ASN A 6 12.22 -2.65 -17.44
C ASN A 6 12.23 -1.47 -18.44
N SER A 7 11.89 -0.25 -17.98
CA SER A 7 11.90 0.95 -18.85
C SER A 7 13.30 1.38 -19.30
N PHE A 8 14.36 0.86 -18.67
CA PHE A 8 15.76 1.01 -19.13
C PHE A 8 16.23 -0.13 -20.03
N GLY A 9 15.32 -1.01 -20.46
CA GLY A 9 15.63 -2.13 -21.35
C GLY A 9 16.09 -3.40 -20.64
N THR A 10 15.98 -3.48 -19.30
CA THR A 10 16.29 -4.69 -18.54
C THR A 10 15.17 -5.70 -18.71
N HIS A 11 15.47 -6.95 -19.02
CA HIS A 11 14.53 -8.04 -18.91
C HIS A 11 14.32 -8.37 -17.44
N VAL A 12 13.09 -8.22 -16.94
CA VAL A 12 12.77 -8.34 -15.51
C VAL A 12 11.89 -9.55 -15.26
N THR A 13 12.31 -10.41 -14.31
CA THR A 13 11.48 -11.51 -13.77
C THR A 13 11.19 -11.25 -12.30
N ILE A 14 9.92 -11.33 -11.90
CA ILE A 14 9.47 -11.24 -10.50
C ILE A 14 9.17 -12.64 -9.98
N PHE A 15 9.83 -13.03 -8.89
CA PHE A 15 9.54 -14.26 -8.15
C PHE A 15 8.72 -13.91 -6.90
N ASP A 16 7.56 -14.54 -6.73
CA ASP A 16 6.71 -14.37 -5.56
C ASP A 16 6.29 -15.73 -5.00
N GLN A 17 6.40 -15.91 -3.68
CA GLN A 17 6.01 -17.16 -3.02
C GLN A 17 4.50 -17.36 -2.91
N HIS A 18 3.72 -16.31 -3.07
CA HIS A 18 2.26 -16.35 -2.97
C HIS A 18 1.64 -16.88 -4.27
N THR A 19 0.39 -17.30 -4.20
CA THR A 19 -0.37 -17.82 -5.35
C THR A 19 -0.61 -16.76 -6.44
N ARG A 20 -0.50 -15.48 -6.08
CA ARG A 20 -0.57 -14.36 -7.02
C ARG A 20 0.22 -13.17 -6.48
N LEU A 21 0.72 -12.37 -7.39
CA LEU A 21 1.30 -11.06 -7.05
C LEU A 21 0.25 -10.17 -6.38
N LEU A 22 0.67 -9.32 -5.43
CA LEU A 22 -0.21 -8.43 -4.69
C LEU A 22 -1.35 -9.17 -3.93
N GLU A 23 -1.02 -10.24 -3.24
CA GLU A 23 -2.00 -11.08 -2.52
C GLU A 23 -2.86 -10.29 -1.51
N ARG A 24 -2.34 -9.18 -0.98
CA ARG A 24 -3.07 -8.32 -0.03
C ARG A 24 -4.17 -7.50 -0.68
N GLU A 25 -4.07 -7.23 -1.98
CA GLU A 25 -5.09 -6.51 -2.75
C GLU A 25 -6.28 -7.40 -3.05
N ASP A 26 -7.42 -6.81 -3.41
CA ASP A 26 -8.55 -7.56 -3.93
C ASP A 26 -8.19 -8.20 -5.28
N PRO A 27 -8.74 -9.37 -5.63
CA PRO A 27 -8.36 -10.13 -6.83
C PRO A 27 -8.48 -9.33 -8.14
N ASP A 28 -9.53 -8.54 -8.28
CA ASP A 28 -9.79 -7.72 -9.47
C ASP A 28 -8.72 -6.64 -9.66
N ILE A 29 -8.30 -5.97 -8.59
CA ILE A 29 -7.22 -4.99 -8.62
C ILE A 29 -5.88 -5.66 -8.98
N ALA A 30 -5.57 -6.78 -8.32
CA ALA A 30 -4.33 -7.51 -8.59
C ALA A 30 -4.25 -7.99 -10.04
N THR A 31 -5.38 -8.43 -10.61
CA THR A 31 -5.47 -8.87 -12.01
C THR A 31 -5.14 -7.73 -12.98
N GLU A 32 -5.70 -6.53 -12.78
CA GLU A 32 -5.40 -5.36 -13.61
C GLU A 32 -3.89 -5.01 -13.55
N VAL A 33 -3.31 -4.97 -12.35
CA VAL A 33 -1.87 -4.67 -12.18
C VAL A 33 -1.00 -5.72 -12.84
N VAL A 34 -1.32 -7.02 -12.68
CA VAL A 34 -0.56 -8.12 -13.28
C VAL A 34 -0.63 -8.06 -14.81
N ALA A 35 -1.80 -7.77 -15.38
CA ALA A 35 -1.96 -7.61 -16.82
C ALA A 35 -1.04 -6.49 -17.35
N ASP A 36 -1.07 -5.30 -16.74
CA ASP A 36 -0.23 -4.17 -17.15
C ASP A 36 1.28 -4.46 -17.02
N LEU A 37 1.70 -5.18 -15.98
CA LEU A 37 3.10 -5.59 -15.82
C LEU A 37 3.52 -6.59 -16.90
N THR A 38 2.64 -7.54 -17.23
CA THR A 38 2.88 -8.55 -18.27
C THR A 38 2.92 -7.91 -19.65
N ASP A 39 1.99 -6.98 -19.93
CA ASP A 39 1.96 -6.22 -21.20
C ASP A 39 3.20 -5.34 -21.35
N ALA A 40 3.78 -4.86 -20.25
CA ALA A 40 5.07 -4.18 -20.24
C ALA A 40 6.27 -5.11 -20.44
N GLY A 41 6.08 -6.42 -20.55
CA GLY A 41 7.13 -7.42 -20.78
C GLY A 41 7.82 -7.91 -19.50
N ILE A 42 7.24 -7.70 -18.33
CA ILE A 42 7.76 -8.24 -17.08
C ILE A 42 7.24 -9.67 -16.88
N GLU A 43 8.18 -10.62 -16.72
CA GLU A 43 7.84 -12.00 -16.38
C GLU A 43 7.47 -12.11 -14.89
N ILE A 44 6.36 -12.79 -14.57
CA ILE A 44 5.92 -13.01 -13.19
C ILE A 44 5.82 -14.51 -12.92
N LYS A 45 6.54 -14.97 -11.89
CA LYS A 45 6.54 -16.36 -11.42
C LYS A 45 5.95 -16.42 -10.00
N PRO A 46 4.64 -16.57 -9.87
CA PRO A 46 3.99 -16.82 -8.59
C PRO A 46 4.29 -18.23 -8.10
N GLU A 47 3.88 -18.54 -6.86
CA GLU A 47 4.06 -19.85 -6.20
C GLU A 47 5.49 -20.37 -6.26
N THR A 48 6.45 -19.44 -6.20
CA THR A 48 7.87 -19.75 -6.36
C THR A 48 8.61 -19.50 -5.05
N GLN A 49 9.16 -20.57 -4.46
CA GLN A 49 9.97 -20.50 -3.26
C GLN A 49 11.46 -20.51 -3.63
N LEU A 50 12.15 -19.40 -3.37
CA LEU A 50 13.61 -19.33 -3.51
C LEU A 50 14.27 -20.16 -2.40
N THR A 51 15.17 -21.09 -2.78
CA THR A 51 15.89 -21.96 -1.86
C THR A 51 17.33 -21.54 -1.69
N GLN A 52 17.97 -20.98 -2.74
CA GLN A 52 19.34 -20.50 -2.67
C GLN A 52 19.59 -19.42 -3.70
N VAL A 53 20.47 -18.49 -3.35
CA VAL A 53 21.04 -17.49 -4.24
C VAL A 53 22.56 -17.69 -4.22
N LYS A 54 23.18 -17.86 -5.38
CA LYS A 54 24.62 -18.02 -5.53
C LYS A 54 25.17 -16.96 -6.45
N ASP A 55 26.02 -16.10 -5.93
CA ASP A 55 26.78 -15.14 -6.72
C ASP A 55 28.03 -15.85 -7.27
N ASN A 56 28.19 -15.85 -8.59
CA ASN A 56 29.34 -16.46 -9.28
C ASN A 56 30.31 -15.38 -9.81
N GLY A 57 30.11 -14.11 -9.42
CA GLY A 57 30.91 -12.97 -9.83
C GLY A 57 30.42 -12.29 -11.11
N GLU A 58 30.19 -13.02 -12.19
CA GLU A 58 29.64 -12.46 -13.45
C GLU A 58 28.12 -12.58 -13.54
N LYS A 59 27.54 -13.63 -12.93
CA LYS A 59 26.13 -13.94 -12.92
C LYS A 59 25.68 -14.37 -11.52
N VAL A 60 24.40 -14.20 -11.26
CA VAL A 60 23.76 -14.70 -10.05
C VAL A 60 22.83 -15.85 -10.42
N THR A 61 23.07 -17.04 -9.84
CA THR A 61 22.20 -18.19 -10.02
C THR A 61 21.17 -18.26 -8.91
N LEU A 62 19.90 -18.30 -9.28
CA LEU A 62 18.79 -18.55 -8.38
C LEU A 62 18.39 -20.04 -8.45
N TYR A 63 18.24 -20.67 -7.29
CA TYR A 63 17.64 -21.98 -7.14
C TYR A 63 16.26 -21.81 -6.52
N TYR A 64 15.24 -22.40 -7.12
CA TYR A 64 13.87 -22.22 -6.66
C TYR A 64 13.01 -23.46 -6.90
N GLN A 65 11.97 -23.59 -6.10
CA GLN A 65 10.92 -24.59 -6.25
C GLN A 65 9.64 -23.94 -6.75
N GLN A 66 8.98 -24.59 -7.71
CA GLN A 66 7.65 -24.25 -8.19
C GLN A 66 6.82 -25.53 -8.20
N GLY A 67 5.90 -25.66 -7.25
CA GLY A 67 5.30 -26.94 -6.91
C GLY A 67 6.36 -27.95 -6.46
N ASP A 68 6.34 -29.15 -7.04
CA ASP A 68 7.30 -30.21 -6.75
C ASP A 68 8.58 -30.15 -7.62
N GLN A 69 8.70 -29.15 -8.48
CA GLN A 69 9.82 -29.02 -9.41
C GLN A 69 10.92 -28.09 -8.86
N SER A 70 12.15 -28.59 -8.83
CA SER A 70 13.35 -27.79 -8.56
C SER A 70 13.88 -27.21 -9.86
N ASN A 71 14.09 -25.89 -9.88
CA ASN A 71 14.53 -25.15 -11.05
C ASN A 71 15.74 -24.28 -10.73
N THR A 72 16.44 -23.87 -11.77
CA THR A 72 17.51 -22.87 -11.69
C THR A 72 17.35 -21.84 -12.80
N ALA A 73 17.76 -20.59 -12.52
CA ALA A 73 17.85 -19.54 -13.53
C ALA A 73 19.03 -18.62 -13.22
N GLU A 74 19.65 -18.08 -14.27
CA GLU A 74 20.78 -17.14 -14.16
C GLU A 74 20.36 -15.74 -14.57
N PHE A 75 20.86 -14.77 -13.81
CA PHE A 75 20.60 -13.34 -14.01
C PHE A 75 21.86 -12.52 -13.87
N ASP A 76 21.88 -11.32 -14.46
CA ASP A 76 22.98 -10.37 -14.29
C ASP A 76 22.97 -9.73 -12.91
N ALA A 77 21.78 -9.56 -12.33
CA ALA A 77 21.59 -8.99 -10.99
C ALA A 77 20.31 -9.49 -10.33
N VAL A 78 20.29 -9.50 -9.00
CA VAL A 78 19.11 -9.84 -8.18
C VAL A 78 18.81 -8.72 -7.21
N LEU A 79 17.57 -8.23 -7.23
CA LEU A 79 17.03 -7.32 -6.24
C LEU A 79 16.29 -8.10 -5.16
N VAL A 80 16.81 -8.09 -3.94
CA VAL A 80 16.16 -8.74 -2.78
C VAL A 80 15.15 -7.76 -2.18
N ALA A 81 13.84 -8.05 -2.33
CA ALA A 81 12.74 -7.22 -1.87
C ALA A 81 11.78 -7.98 -0.93
N VAL A 82 12.32 -8.90 -0.10
CA VAL A 82 11.58 -9.87 0.73
C VAL A 82 11.13 -9.32 2.09
N GLY A 83 11.17 -8.03 2.29
CA GLY A 83 10.68 -7.37 3.51
C GLY A 83 11.65 -6.37 4.11
N ARG A 84 11.28 -5.85 5.28
CA ARG A 84 12.02 -4.83 6.03
C ARG A 84 12.10 -5.24 7.49
N ARG A 85 13.21 -4.87 8.13
CA ARG A 85 13.43 -5.05 9.57
C ARG A 85 13.84 -3.71 10.19
N PRO A 86 13.43 -3.42 11.43
CA PRO A 86 13.96 -2.27 12.17
C PRO A 86 15.48 -2.32 12.25
N ASN A 87 16.14 -1.21 11.94
CA ASN A 87 17.60 -1.14 12.01
C ASN A 87 18.03 -0.64 13.39
N ILE A 88 18.24 -1.56 14.32
CA ILE A 88 18.56 -1.27 15.72
C ILE A 88 19.96 -1.79 16.16
N ASN A 89 20.65 -2.53 15.30
CA ASN A 89 21.85 -3.29 15.67
C ASN A 89 23.04 -2.42 16.16
N SER A 90 23.04 -1.12 15.85
CA SER A 90 24.14 -0.20 16.23
C SER A 90 23.74 0.80 17.30
N LEU A 91 22.59 0.64 17.94
CA LEU A 91 22.07 1.60 18.93
C LEU A 91 22.54 1.32 20.37
N GLY A 92 23.23 0.19 20.61
CA GLY A 92 23.71 -0.17 21.94
C GLY A 92 22.58 -0.46 22.94
N LEU A 93 21.41 -0.95 22.44
CA LEU A 93 20.21 -1.18 23.25
C LEU A 93 20.43 -2.22 24.34
N GLU A 94 21.40 -3.11 24.17
CA GLU A 94 21.84 -4.09 25.17
C GLU A 94 22.40 -3.48 26.46
N ASN A 95 22.74 -2.19 26.42
CA ASN A 95 23.21 -1.41 27.58
C ASN A 95 22.09 -0.57 28.21
N THR A 96 20.83 -0.80 27.84
CA THR A 96 19.66 -0.01 28.27
C THR A 96 18.52 -0.93 28.70
N ASP A 97 17.55 -0.40 29.43
CA ASP A 97 16.29 -1.08 29.77
C ASP A 97 15.18 -0.87 28.71
N ILE A 98 15.57 -0.50 27.48
CA ILE A 98 14.62 -0.34 26.37
C ILE A 98 14.14 -1.71 25.91
N ALA A 99 12.86 -1.99 26.07
CA ALA A 99 12.25 -3.25 25.63
C ALA A 99 12.06 -3.28 24.11
N LEU A 100 12.19 -4.49 23.56
CA LEU A 100 11.92 -4.79 22.14
C LEU A 100 10.63 -5.60 22.01
N THR A 101 9.94 -5.40 20.89
CA THR A 101 8.82 -6.24 20.50
C THR A 101 9.30 -7.61 20.06
N SER A 102 8.40 -8.61 19.96
CA SER A 102 8.72 -9.95 19.43
C SER A 102 9.26 -9.94 17.98
N ARG A 103 9.08 -8.83 17.25
CA ARG A 103 9.59 -8.63 15.88
C ARG A 103 10.91 -7.85 15.84
N GLY A 104 11.50 -7.56 17.00
CA GLY A 104 12.76 -6.85 17.13
C GLY A 104 12.67 -5.33 16.88
N ALA A 105 11.50 -4.72 16.99
CA ALA A 105 11.33 -3.27 16.98
C ALA A 105 11.41 -2.71 18.40
N ILE A 106 11.75 -1.44 18.57
CA ILE A 106 11.68 -0.76 19.87
C ILE A 106 10.21 -0.67 20.28
N GLN A 107 9.90 -1.18 21.47
CA GLN A 107 8.54 -1.11 22.02
C GLN A 107 8.24 0.31 22.48
N VAL A 108 7.08 0.83 22.03
CA VAL A 108 6.57 2.15 22.40
C VAL A 108 5.08 2.08 22.76
N ASP A 109 4.64 3.08 23.54
CA ASP A 109 3.22 3.35 23.78
C ASP A 109 2.61 4.19 22.64
N ASP A 110 1.33 4.58 22.77
CA ASP A 110 0.63 5.40 21.78
C ASP A 110 1.19 6.83 21.66
N HIS A 111 2.00 7.26 22.60
CA HIS A 111 2.72 8.53 22.57
C HIS A 111 4.17 8.38 22.15
N LEU A 112 4.56 7.21 21.61
CA LEU A 112 5.89 6.87 21.12
C LEU A 112 6.97 6.84 22.22
N ARG A 113 6.57 6.73 23.50
CA ARG A 113 7.50 6.60 24.63
C ARG A 113 7.98 5.17 24.70
N THR A 114 9.27 5.00 24.93
CA THR A 114 9.86 3.68 25.20
C THR A 114 9.59 3.25 26.65
N THR A 115 10.08 2.08 27.05
CA THR A 115 10.04 1.62 28.44
C THR A 115 10.98 2.41 29.37
N VAL A 116 11.85 3.25 28.82
CA VAL A 116 12.76 4.12 29.58
C VAL A 116 12.23 5.55 29.59
N GLN A 117 12.19 6.15 30.77
CA GLN A 117 11.68 7.51 30.95
C GLN A 117 12.47 8.52 30.12
N ASN A 118 11.76 9.47 29.49
CA ASN A 118 12.32 10.53 28.65
C ASN A 118 13.06 10.01 27.39
N VAL A 119 12.72 8.81 26.93
CA VAL A 119 13.22 8.25 25.68
C VAL A 119 12.06 7.87 24.78
N TRP A 120 12.10 8.33 23.53
CA TRP A 120 11.10 8.07 22.50
C TRP A 120 11.73 7.34 21.32
N ALA A 121 10.92 6.56 20.59
CA ALA A 121 11.35 5.94 19.34
C ALA A 121 10.31 6.24 18.23
N LEU A 122 10.78 6.86 17.13
CA LEU A 122 9.95 7.30 16.03
C LEU A 122 10.42 6.72 14.69
N GLY A 123 9.48 6.59 13.76
CA GLY A 123 9.72 6.03 12.42
C GLY A 123 9.87 4.51 12.42
N ASP A 124 10.52 3.99 11.38
CA ASP A 124 10.60 2.55 11.10
C ASP A 124 11.12 1.70 12.28
N VAL A 125 11.88 2.31 13.17
CA VAL A 125 12.55 1.65 14.32
C VAL A 125 11.54 1.14 15.37
N ASN A 126 10.35 1.76 15.46
CA ASN A 126 9.29 1.35 16.40
C ASN A 126 8.38 0.23 15.86
N GLY A 127 8.59 -0.18 14.58
CA GLY A 127 7.83 -1.26 13.96
C GLY A 127 6.41 -0.92 13.51
N GLY A 128 6.03 0.35 13.55
CA GLY A 128 4.79 0.88 12.99
C GLY A 128 4.79 0.87 11.45
N PRO A 129 3.81 1.51 10.80
CA PRO A 129 3.76 1.61 9.34
C PRO A 129 5.00 2.33 8.78
N MET A 130 5.82 1.62 7.99
CA MET A 130 7.13 2.06 7.52
C MET A 130 7.02 3.02 6.32
N PHE A 131 6.50 4.23 6.56
CA PHE A 131 6.35 5.30 5.57
C PHE A 131 6.95 6.61 6.08
N THR A 132 7.59 7.35 5.20
CA THR A 132 8.22 8.65 5.53
C THR A 132 7.23 9.63 6.17
N TYR A 133 6.00 9.71 5.65
CA TYR A 133 4.97 10.59 6.20
C TYR A 133 4.43 10.13 7.57
N VAL A 134 4.51 8.83 7.89
CA VAL A 134 4.21 8.30 9.23
C VAL A 134 5.33 8.68 10.19
N SER A 135 6.60 8.57 9.79
CA SER A 135 7.73 9.08 10.59
C SER A 135 7.61 10.58 10.88
N LEU A 136 7.14 11.37 9.89
CA LEU A 136 6.88 12.79 10.10
C LEU A 136 5.71 13.03 11.07
N ASP A 137 4.70 12.18 11.06
CA ASP A 137 3.60 12.28 12.02
C ASP A 137 4.03 11.83 13.43
N ASP A 138 4.91 10.82 13.54
CA ASP A 138 5.58 10.46 14.81
C ASP A 138 6.31 11.68 15.40
N PHE A 139 7.06 12.42 14.58
CA PHE A 139 7.71 13.66 14.99
C PHE A 139 6.70 14.68 15.54
N ARG A 140 5.53 14.85 14.88
CA ARG A 140 4.48 15.76 15.34
C ARG A 140 3.89 15.34 16.69
N ILE A 141 3.74 14.04 16.94
CA ILE A 141 3.29 13.51 18.24
C ILE A 141 4.31 13.85 19.33
N ILE A 142 5.61 13.66 19.07
CA ILE A 142 6.64 13.95 20.06
C ILE A 142 6.76 15.47 20.33
N VAL A 143 6.69 16.30 19.29
CA VAL A 143 6.70 17.76 19.45
C VAL A 143 5.53 18.22 20.30
N ASP A 144 4.32 17.69 20.06
CA ASP A 144 3.14 18.00 20.87
C ASP A 144 3.32 17.59 22.33
N GLN A 145 3.92 16.42 22.59
CA GLN A 145 4.26 15.95 23.94
C GLN A 145 5.22 16.86 24.68
N LEU A 146 6.23 17.40 23.99
CA LEU A 146 7.32 18.14 24.62
C LEU A 146 7.05 19.64 24.72
N PHE A 147 6.27 20.22 23.82
CA PHE A 147 6.19 21.67 23.64
C PHE A 147 4.76 22.22 23.55
N ASP A 148 3.74 21.36 23.55
CA ASP A 148 2.33 21.78 23.46
C ASP A 148 1.48 21.03 24.52
N LYS A 149 0.27 20.63 24.20
CA LYS A 149 -0.70 20.03 25.14
C LYS A 149 -0.44 18.56 25.44
N GLY A 150 0.23 17.83 24.54
CA GLY A 150 0.45 16.40 24.67
C GLY A 150 -0.77 15.53 24.37
N ASP A 151 -1.75 16.08 23.63
CA ASP A 151 -3.01 15.39 23.30
C ASP A 151 -2.86 14.46 22.08
N ARG A 152 -1.88 14.66 21.22
CA ARG A 152 -1.67 13.84 20.02
C ARG A 152 -1.11 12.46 20.34
N SER A 153 -1.67 11.44 19.66
CA SER A 153 -1.23 10.06 19.81
C SER A 153 -1.32 9.28 18.48
N THR A 154 -0.74 8.09 18.43
CA THR A 154 -0.90 7.19 17.28
C THR A 154 -2.35 6.69 17.12
N ALA A 155 -3.17 6.74 18.18
CA ALA A 155 -4.60 6.40 18.13
C ALA A 155 -5.40 7.37 17.23
N ASP A 156 -4.90 8.58 16.98
CA ASP A 156 -5.51 9.56 16.06
C ASP A 156 -5.36 9.19 14.58
N ARG A 157 -4.54 8.18 14.29
CA ARG A 157 -4.25 7.69 12.92
C ARG A 157 -5.29 6.71 12.41
N MET A 158 -6.56 7.06 12.47
CA MET A 158 -7.65 6.18 11.99
C MET A 158 -7.55 5.87 10.49
N VAL A 159 -6.91 6.73 9.71
CA VAL A 159 -6.86 6.67 8.25
C VAL A 159 -5.45 7.04 7.77
N ILE A 160 -4.72 6.06 7.23
CA ILE A 160 -3.40 6.26 6.62
C ILE A 160 -3.51 5.87 5.14
N PRO A 161 -3.51 6.84 4.20
CA PRO A 161 -3.44 6.51 2.78
C PRO A 161 -2.05 5.98 2.43
N THR A 162 -1.99 5.04 1.50
CA THR A 162 -0.74 4.46 1.00
C THR A 162 -0.70 4.47 -0.51
N ALA A 163 0.50 4.54 -1.11
CA ALA A 163 0.66 4.42 -2.55
C ALA A 163 1.89 3.58 -2.91
N SER A 164 1.69 2.66 -3.84
CA SER A 164 2.76 2.00 -4.58
C SER A 164 2.92 2.73 -5.91
N PHE A 165 4.10 3.35 -6.11
CA PHE A 165 4.40 4.13 -7.32
C PHE A 165 4.73 3.22 -8.50
N LEU A 166 3.73 2.44 -8.92
CA LEU A 166 3.70 1.75 -10.20
C LEU A 166 3.46 2.75 -11.33
N ASN A 167 3.31 2.28 -12.54
CA ASN A 167 2.86 3.07 -13.68
C ASN A 167 1.70 2.32 -14.38
N PRO A 168 0.46 2.76 -14.14
CA PRO A 168 0.00 3.83 -13.24
C PRO A 168 0.17 3.48 -11.75
N PRO A 169 0.09 4.46 -10.82
CA PRO A 169 0.19 4.20 -9.39
C PRO A 169 -1.03 3.48 -8.82
N LEU A 170 -0.77 2.62 -7.81
CA LEU A 170 -1.79 1.93 -7.00
C LEU A 170 -1.84 2.59 -5.62
N ALA A 171 -2.98 3.17 -5.26
CA ALA A 171 -3.19 3.85 -3.99
C ALA A 171 -4.33 3.22 -3.18
N ASN A 172 -4.14 3.13 -1.86
CA ASN A 172 -5.06 2.50 -0.94
C ASN A 172 -5.34 3.38 0.27
N VAL A 173 -6.54 3.27 0.83
CA VAL A 173 -6.90 3.81 2.14
C VAL A 173 -7.96 2.94 2.81
N GLY A 174 -7.84 2.71 4.12
CA GLY A 174 -8.81 1.93 4.89
C GLY A 174 -8.83 0.44 4.54
N LEU A 175 -10.01 -0.17 4.58
CA LEU A 175 -10.24 -1.60 4.39
C LEU A 175 -10.52 -1.92 2.91
N ASN A 176 -9.87 -2.95 2.36
CA ASN A 176 -10.32 -3.51 1.09
C ASN A 176 -11.61 -4.32 1.27
N GLU A 177 -12.22 -4.77 0.16
CA GLU A 177 -13.49 -5.49 0.19
C GLU A 177 -13.43 -6.75 1.05
N ARG A 178 -12.35 -7.53 0.95
CA ARG A 178 -12.14 -8.76 1.74
C ARG A 178 -12.05 -8.44 3.23
N GLN A 179 -11.30 -7.42 3.62
CA GLN A 179 -11.15 -7.00 5.01
C GLN A 179 -12.46 -6.47 5.60
N ALA A 180 -13.20 -5.65 4.84
CA ALA A 180 -14.49 -5.13 5.27
C ALA A 180 -15.52 -6.24 5.48
N LYS A 181 -15.59 -7.23 4.58
CA LYS A 181 -16.43 -8.43 4.74
C LYS A 181 -16.04 -9.24 5.98
N SER A 182 -14.74 -9.46 6.20
CA SER A 182 -14.23 -10.21 7.35
C SER A 182 -14.51 -9.49 8.67
N ALA A 183 -14.56 -8.16 8.66
CA ALA A 183 -14.94 -7.34 9.81
C ALA A 183 -16.45 -7.27 10.07
N GLY A 184 -17.29 -7.92 9.23
CA GLY A 184 -18.73 -8.04 9.42
C GLY A 184 -19.55 -6.81 8.99
N TYR A 185 -18.97 -5.91 8.18
CA TYR A 185 -19.72 -4.76 7.67
C TYR A 185 -20.79 -5.18 6.65
N ASP A 186 -21.91 -4.46 6.64
CA ASP A 186 -22.91 -4.55 5.57
C ASP A 186 -22.42 -3.74 4.36
N LEU A 187 -21.74 -4.43 3.47
CA LEU A 187 -20.88 -3.83 2.47
C LEU A 187 -21.63 -3.52 1.17
N GLN A 188 -21.54 -2.28 0.70
CA GLN A 188 -21.76 -1.86 -0.67
C GLN A 188 -20.41 -1.55 -1.33
N THR A 189 -20.11 -2.19 -2.47
CA THR A 189 -18.92 -1.90 -3.26
C THR A 189 -19.32 -1.08 -4.50
N PHE A 190 -18.51 -0.08 -4.81
CA PHE A 190 -18.60 0.72 -6.05
C PHE A 190 -17.35 0.47 -6.89
N LYS A 191 -17.51 0.37 -8.21
CA LYS A 191 -16.40 0.18 -9.15
C LYS A 191 -16.57 1.06 -10.37
N LEU A 192 -15.48 1.64 -10.85
CA LEU A 192 -15.44 2.41 -12.08
C LEU A 192 -14.17 2.07 -12.86
N SER A 193 -14.31 1.59 -14.08
CA SER A 193 -13.17 1.43 -14.98
C SER A 193 -12.61 2.80 -15.37
N VAL A 194 -11.29 2.94 -15.35
CA VAL A 194 -10.59 4.18 -15.72
C VAL A 194 -10.87 4.60 -17.17
N LYS A 195 -11.24 3.66 -18.04
CA LYS A 195 -11.70 3.93 -19.42
C LYS A 195 -12.90 4.88 -19.49
N ALA A 196 -13.71 4.94 -18.42
CA ALA A 196 -14.85 5.85 -18.34
C ALA A 196 -14.48 7.29 -17.96
N ILE A 197 -13.25 7.53 -17.48
CA ILE A 197 -12.81 8.83 -16.96
C ILE A 197 -12.33 9.73 -18.11
N PRO A 198 -12.93 10.94 -18.32
CA PRO A 198 -12.52 11.83 -19.40
C PRO A 198 -11.05 12.25 -19.33
N LYS A 199 -10.54 12.55 -18.14
CA LYS A 199 -9.14 12.93 -17.93
C LYS A 199 -8.17 11.81 -18.31
N ALA A 200 -8.50 10.55 -18.08
CA ALA A 200 -7.68 9.40 -18.46
C ALA A 200 -7.46 9.34 -19.98
N ARG A 201 -8.48 9.74 -20.78
CA ARG A 201 -8.35 9.85 -22.24
C ARG A 201 -7.41 10.98 -22.64
N VAL A 202 -7.46 12.12 -21.94
CA VAL A 202 -6.56 13.27 -22.19
C VAL A 202 -5.12 12.89 -21.85
N LEU A 203 -4.90 12.07 -20.82
CA LEU A 203 -3.58 11.58 -20.41
C LEU A 203 -3.08 10.43 -21.29
N GLU A 204 -3.92 9.89 -22.18
CA GLU A 204 -3.64 8.69 -22.99
C GLU A 204 -3.31 7.45 -22.12
N ASP A 205 -3.74 7.47 -20.83
CA ASP A 205 -3.58 6.35 -19.92
C ASP A 205 -4.94 5.97 -19.30
N GLN A 206 -5.60 4.98 -19.90
CA GLN A 206 -6.92 4.49 -19.52
C GLN A 206 -6.86 3.18 -18.72
N ARG A 207 -5.66 2.80 -18.24
CA ARG A 207 -5.45 1.58 -17.45
C ARG A 207 -6.00 1.74 -16.05
N GLY A 208 -6.60 0.66 -15.55
CA GLY A 208 -6.92 0.49 -14.15
C GLY A 208 -8.39 0.63 -13.77
N LEU A 209 -8.58 0.69 -12.45
CA LEU A 209 -9.88 0.53 -11.79
C LEU A 209 -9.92 1.39 -10.52
N TYR A 210 -11.03 2.07 -10.29
CA TYR A 210 -11.40 2.64 -9.00
C TYR A 210 -12.36 1.69 -8.29
N LYS A 211 -12.09 1.39 -7.03
CA LYS A 211 -12.92 0.53 -6.18
C LYS A 211 -13.05 1.13 -4.79
N VAL A 212 -14.28 1.27 -4.29
CA VAL A 212 -14.58 1.82 -2.97
C VAL A 212 -15.56 0.93 -2.26
N SER A 213 -15.28 0.68 -0.98
CA SER A 213 -16.12 -0.06 -0.05
C SER A 213 -16.81 0.89 0.92
N VAL A 214 -18.14 0.77 1.05
CA VAL A 214 -18.99 1.63 1.87
C VAL A 214 -19.86 0.77 2.79
N ASP A 215 -20.05 1.19 4.04
CA ASP A 215 -21.03 0.59 4.93
C ASP A 215 -22.45 1.07 4.56
N GLN A 216 -23.33 0.14 4.18
CA GLN A 216 -24.71 0.45 3.76
C GLN A 216 -25.56 1.11 4.86
N LYS A 217 -25.22 0.90 6.14
CA LYS A 217 -26.00 1.44 7.27
C LYS A 217 -25.67 2.89 7.58
N THR A 218 -24.38 3.22 7.50
CA THR A 218 -23.88 4.53 7.89
C THR A 218 -23.55 5.42 6.70
N HIS A 219 -23.46 4.84 5.50
CA HIS A 219 -22.99 5.47 4.27
C HIS A 219 -21.53 5.97 4.34
N LEU A 220 -20.79 5.55 5.38
CA LEU A 220 -19.39 5.89 5.54
C LEU A 220 -18.49 5.03 4.64
N ILE A 221 -17.46 5.65 4.09
CA ILE A 221 -16.44 4.95 3.33
C ILE A 221 -15.59 4.13 4.29
N LEU A 222 -15.51 2.83 4.06
CA LEU A 222 -14.69 1.89 4.83
C LEU A 222 -13.27 1.81 4.28
N GLY A 223 -13.12 1.99 2.97
CA GLY A 223 -11.86 2.04 2.31
C GLY A 223 -11.98 2.12 0.79
N ALA A 224 -10.84 2.41 0.15
CA ALA A 224 -10.74 2.56 -1.29
C ALA A 224 -9.41 2.03 -1.82
N THR A 225 -9.44 1.48 -3.02
CA THR A 225 -8.28 1.15 -3.83
C THR A 225 -8.44 1.80 -5.19
N LEU A 226 -7.47 2.63 -5.57
CA LEU A 226 -7.41 3.31 -6.86
C LEU A 226 -6.16 2.85 -7.60
N TYR A 227 -6.34 2.22 -8.74
CA TYR A 227 -5.24 1.91 -9.67
C TYR A 227 -5.46 2.73 -10.93
N ALA A 228 -4.73 3.82 -11.09
CA ALA A 228 -4.87 4.76 -12.21
C ALA A 228 -3.82 5.88 -12.17
N ALA A 229 -3.69 6.63 -13.25
CA ALA A 229 -2.98 7.90 -13.24
C ALA A 229 -3.48 8.81 -12.10
N GLU A 230 -2.60 9.52 -11.42
CA GLU A 230 -2.90 10.45 -10.31
C GLU A 230 -3.65 9.80 -9.11
N ALA A 231 -3.68 8.46 -8.99
CA ALA A 231 -4.37 7.77 -7.89
C ALA A 231 -3.82 8.19 -6.51
N HIS A 232 -2.50 8.42 -6.41
CA HIS A 232 -1.84 8.88 -5.19
C HIS A 232 -2.26 10.27 -4.72
N GLU A 233 -2.78 11.12 -5.61
CA GLU A 233 -3.40 12.41 -5.26
C GLU A 233 -4.88 12.24 -4.94
N THR A 234 -5.61 11.53 -5.80
CA THR A 234 -7.07 11.33 -5.64
C THR A 234 -7.42 10.62 -4.33
N ILE A 235 -6.60 9.67 -3.89
CA ILE A 235 -6.83 8.91 -2.65
C ILE A 235 -6.89 9.81 -1.41
N ASN A 236 -6.21 10.96 -1.42
CA ASN A 236 -6.19 11.90 -0.30
C ASN A 236 -7.57 12.56 -0.07
N LEU A 237 -8.37 12.76 -1.12
CA LEU A 237 -9.75 13.26 -0.99
C LEU A 237 -10.63 12.24 -0.26
N ILE A 238 -10.48 10.97 -0.60
CA ILE A 238 -11.21 9.88 0.06
C ILE A 238 -10.74 9.76 1.52
N ALA A 239 -9.44 9.83 1.78
CA ALA A 239 -8.88 9.80 3.12
C ALA A 239 -9.40 10.96 3.98
N LEU A 240 -9.50 12.17 3.41
CA LEU A 240 -10.07 13.33 4.09
C LEU A 240 -11.55 13.12 4.42
N ALA A 241 -12.34 12.62 3.49
CA ALA A 241 -13.75 12.30 3.71
C ALA A 241 -13.94 11.25 4.82
N MET A 242 -13.11 10.20 4.82
CA MET A 242 -13.11 9.17 5.87
C MET A 242 -12.75 9.76 7.24
N LYS A 243 -11.69 10.56 7.32
CA LYS A 243 -11.26 11.23 8.56
C LYS A 243 -12.33 12.17 9.11
N ALA A 244 -13.03 12.89 8.22
CA ALA A 244 -14.12 13.78 8.56
C ALA A 244 -15.46 13.04 8.79
N LYS A 245 -15.49 11.70 8.65
CA LYS A 245 -16.69 10.86 8.74
C LYS A 245 -17.83 11.37 7.84
N LEU A 246 -17.49 11.81 6.63
CA LEU A 246 -18.48 12.24 5.65
C LEU A 246 -19.09 11.01 4.96
N PRO A 247 -20.42 11.00 4.74
CA PRO A 247 -21.05 9.98 3.91
C PRO A 247 -20.58 10.12 2.46
N TYR A 248 -20.52 8.99 1.74
CA TYR A 248 -19.95 8.95 0.38
C TYR A 248 -20.66 9.88 -0.62
N GLU A 249 -21.94 10.18 -0.37
CA GLU A 249 -22.74 11.10 -1.18
C GLU A 249 -22.13 12.51 -1.24
N ARG A 250 -21.35 12.91 -0.22
CA ARG A 250 -20.65 14.20 -0.27
C ARG A 250 -19.60 14.25 -1.37
N LEU A 251 -18.91 13.14 -1.62
CA LEU A 251 -17.99 13.05 -2.76
C LEU A 251 -18.73 12.83 -4.07
N ARG A 252 -19.86 12.07 -4.08
CA ARG A 252 -20.67 11.87 -5.25
C ARG A 252 -21.25 13.17 -5.79
N ASP A 253 -21.72 14.06 -4.93
CA ASP A 253 -22.51 15.23 -5.29
C ASP A 253 -21.67 16.54 -5.29
N MET A 254 -20.37 16.44 -4.99
CA MET A 254 -19.45 17.57 -4.99
C MET A 254 -19.18 18.06 -6.42
N ILE A 255 -18.94 19.37 -6.57
CA ILE A 255 -18.46 19.97 -7.83
C ILE A 255 -16.95 19.82 -7.89
N TYR A 256 -16.45 19.14 -8.92
CA TYR A 256 -15.02 18.98 -9.21
C TYR A 256 -14.59 19.88 -10.39
N THR A 257 -13.33 20.25 -10.41
CA THR A 257 -12.73 20.85 -11.61
C THR A 257 -12.68 19.85 -12.76
N HIS A 258 -12.89 20.30 -13.99
CA HIS A 258 -12.87 19.47 -15.20
C HIS A 258 -11.77 19.92 -16.16
N PRO A 259 -10.99 19.01 -16.81
CA PRO A 259 -10.98 17.56 -16.59
C PRO A 259 -9.95 17.17 -15.53
N THR A 260 -10.33 16.33 -14.58
CA THR A 260 -9.45 15.78 -13.52
C THR A 260 -9.72 14.29 -13.30
N MET A 261 -8.76 13.59 -12.69
CA MET A 261 -8.98 12.20 -12.27
C MET A 261 -9.92 12.11 -11.07
N SER A 262 -9.95 13.14 -10.22
CA SER A 262 -10.80 13.19 -9.02
C SER A 262 -12.28 13.41 -9.33
N GLU A 263 -12.67 14.05 -10.45
CA GLU A 263 -14.09 14.18 -10.83
C GLU A 263 -14.79 12.85 -11.06
N ALA A 264 -14.00 11.80 -11.34
CA ALA A 264 -14.50 10.42 -11.47
C ALA A 264 -15.23 9.90 -10.23
N LEU A 265 -15.02 10.52 -9.05
CA LEU A 265 -15.75 10.18 -7.83
C LEU A 265 -17.27 10.45 -7.96
N ASN A 266 -17.68 11.44 -8.78
CA ASN A 266 -19.10 11.64 -9.09
C ASN A 266 -19.72 10.41 -9.74
N ASP A 267 -19.03 9.79 -10.69
CA ASP A 267 -19.55 8.64 -11.46
C ASP A 267 -19.29 7.32 -10.74
N LEU A 268 -18.16 7.18 -10.07
CA LEU A 268 -17.84 6.00 -9.25
C LEU A 268 -19.00 5.66 -8.30
N PHE A 269 -19.46 6.63 -7.54
CA PHE A 269 -20.53 6.41 -6.55
C PHE A 269 -21.95 6.29 -7.14
N LYS A 270 -22.10 6.30 -8.46
CA LYS A 270 -23.33 5.94 -9.18
C LYS A 270 -23.30 4.50 -9.71
N THR A 271 -22.18 3.80 -9.58
CA THR A 271 -21.96 2.45 -10.15
C THR A 271 -21.81 1.38 -9.05
N PRO A 272 -22.87 1.10 -8.27
CA PRO A 272 -22.81 0.04 -7.26
C PRO A 272 -22.64 -1.33 -7.95
N VAL A 273 -21.78 -2.17 -7.39
CA VAL A 273 -21.69 -3.58 -7.81
C VAL A 273 -22.89 -4.31 -7.24
N VAL A 274 -23.72 -4.87 -8.12
CA VAL A 274 -24.86 -5.68 -7.71
C VAL A 274 -24.34 -6.97 -7.09
N LYS A 275 -24.80 -7.31 -5.88
CA LYS A 275 -24.51 -8.62 -5.27
C LYS A 275 -25.15 -9.70 -6.13
N SER A 276 -24.33 -10.56 -6.75
CA SER A 276 -24.77 -11.79 -7.43
C SER A 276 -25.14 -12.86 -6.44
#